data_a94833ba2eaeb7ac6eb31b3a79d9ef8c
#
_entry.id   a94833ba2eaeb7ac6eb31b3a79d9ef8c
#
_cell.length_a   1.000
_cell.length_b   1.000
_cell.length_c   1.000
_cell.angle_alpha   90.00
_cell.angle_beta   90.00
_cell.angle_gamma   90.00
#
_symmetry.space_group_name_H-M   'P 1'
#
loop_
_entity.id
_entity.type
_entity.pdbx_description
1 polymer ?
#
loop_
_entity_poly.entity_id
_entity_poly.type
_entity_poly.pdbx_seq_one_letter_code
_entity_poly.pdbx_strand_id
1 'polypeptide(L)'
;MTARGSVERLTSSSGEPAWLVSGYELVKELLADPRLSRSHADPRHPVRMTQPALFGGPMGDPDAEREDHVRMRRLLTRSFSARRMESLRPRIDRIVGQVLDGMETGGSPADFHAAVSFPLPGLVMCELLGISEPDRADFLRWSEDAIHMEHPARSRAGLQSLWRCLGATIERKHAAAGEDVISDMLAAGMADPAMSDDAIAHLASGLLFAGHGSTAAVIDRGILLLLTHTKEREALQRSPGLAPQAVEEILRCPSPLERPRANRRGGLPRYASVDLEAGGVRIRAGDLVMFALQDANEDAGTFRHPAHFDVARQENPHLAFSHGLHFCLGASVARMELQLLFGQLLGQFPMLHLDVPLEQLRAKAERSPGRAVEIPVAW
;
A
#
# COMPACT_ATOMS: atom_id res chain seq x y z
N MET A 1 20.32 21.11 18.46
CA MET A 1 19.16 21.46 17.63
C MET A 1 19.11 20.43 16.50
N THR A 2 18.24 19.45 16.60
CA THR A 2 17.98 18.49 15.50
C THR A 2 17.40 19.29 14.33
N ALA A 3 17.97 19.11 13.14
CA ALA A 3 17.48 19.77 11.93
C ALA A 3 15.98 19.37 11.72
N ARG A 4 15.09 20.36 11.61
CA ARG A 4 13.63 20.17 11.41
C ARG A 4 13.25 19.46 10.11
N GLY A 5 14.20 18.87 9.38
CA GLY A 5 14.06 18.30 8.06
C GLY A 5 14.67 19.19 6.98
N SER A 6 14.72 18.66 5.75
CA SER A 6 15.23 19.39 4.57
C SER A 6 14.30 19.31 3.39
N VAL A 7 14.38 20.32 2.51
CA VAL A 7 13.76 20.32 1.18
C VAL A 7 14.89 20.48 0.17
N GLU A 8 15.09 19.45 -0.66
CA GLU A 8 16.21 19.38 -1.59
C GLU A 8 15.72 19.17 -3.02
N ARG A 9 16.45 19.70 -4.00
CA ARG A 9 16.15 19.40 -5.41
C ARG A 9 16.63 18.01 -5.76
N LEU A 10 15.78 17.29 -6.51
CA LEU A 10 16.13 16.02 -7.12
C LEU A 10 15.59 15.95 -8.56
N THR A 11 16.03 14.95 -9.30
CA THR A 11 15.43 14.56 -10.58
C THR A 11 14.65 13.28 -10.36
N SER A 12 13.38 13.27 -10.75
CA SER A 12 12.51 12.08 -10.65
C SER A 12 12.99 10.97 -11.59
N SER A 13 12.43 9.77 -11.45
CA SER A 13 12.75 8.64 -12.34
C SER A 13 12.28 8.85 -13.79
N SER A 14 11.39 9.81 -14.03
CA SER A 14 11.00 10.25 -15.36
C SER A 14 11.91 11.32 -15.97
N GLY A 15 12.94 11.78 -15.23
CA GLY A 15 13.85 12.84 -15.66
C GLY A 15 13.39 14.26 -15.31
N GLU A 16 12.26 14.41 -14.65
CA GLU A 16 11.66 15.70 -14.32
C GLU A 16 12.19 16.26 -12.98
N PRO A 17 12.33 17.61 -12.86
CA PRO A 17 12.73 18.22 -11.61
C PRO A 17 11.65 18.04 -10.55
N ALA A 18 12.07 17.80 -9.31
CA ALA A 18 11.19 17.64 -8.16
C ALA A 18 11.86 18.15 -6.89
N TRP A 19 11.08 18.31 -5.82
CA TRP A 19 11.54 18.60 -4.46
C TRP A 19 11.40 17.34 -3.60
N LEU A 20 12.44 16.97 -2.86
CA LEU A 20 12.39 15.92 -1.85
C LEU A 20 12.29 16.56 -0.46
N VAL A 21 11.21 16.22 0.24
CA VAL A 21 11.00 16.62 1.64
C VAL A 21 11.39 15.46 2.55
N SER A 22 12.28 15.69 3.49
CA SER A 22 12.75 14.72 4.48
C SER A 22 12.67 15.28 5.91
N GLY A 23 12.81 14.39 6.91
CA GLY A 23 12.64 14.68 8.33
C GLY A 23 11.18 14.58 8.77
N TYR A 24 10.95 13.95 9.93
CA TYR A 24 9.63 13.55 10.40
C TYR A 24 8.65 14.73 10.52
N GLU A 25 9.04 15.78 11.25
CA GLU A 25 8.13 16.89 11.54
C GLU A 25 7.75 17.67 10.28
N LEU A 26 8.71 17.94 9.39
CA LEU A 26 8.45 18.66 8.14
C LEU A 26 7.59 17.84 7.17
N VAL A 27 7.86 16.55 7.05
CA VAL A 27 7.05 15.63 6.24
C VAL A 27 5.61 15.59 6.77
N LYS A 28 5.43 15.44 8.08
CA LYS A 28 4.11 15.40 8.72
C LYS A 28 3.33 16.69 8.55
N GLU A 29 3.99 17.84 8.74
CA GLU A 29 3.41 19.17 8.55
C GLU A 29 2.91 19.35 7.12
N LEU A 30 3.77 19.11 6.14
CA LEU A 30 3.44 19.34 4.73
C LEU A 30 2.47 18.30 4.16
N LEU A 31 2.39 17.08 4.69
CA LEU A 31 1.34 16.12 4.33
C LEU A 31 -0.07 16.60 4.73
N ALA A 32 -0.17 17.48 5.72
CA ALA A 32 -1.42 18.08 6.14
C ALA A 32 -1.70 19.44 5.44
N ASP A 33 -0.76 19.97 4.67
CA ASP A 33 -0.91 21.27 4.00
C ASP A 33 -1.88 21.17 2.82
N PRO A 34 -2.99 21.91 2.81
CA PRO A 34 -3.98 21.85 1.74
C PRO A 34 -3.49 22.42 0.41
N ARG A 35 -2.35 23.10 0.39
CA ARG A 35 -1.71 23.61 -0.84
C ARG A 35 -0.94 22.52 -1.60
N LEU A 36 -0.80 21.32 -1.03
CA LEU A 36 -0.13 20.18 -1.64
C LEU A 36 -1.18 19.11 -2.04
N SER A 37 -1.52 19.12 -3.32
CA SER A 37 -2.58 18.35 -3.95
C SER A 37 -2.07 17.05 -4.61
N ARG A 38 -2.96 16.12 -4.91
CA ARG A 38 -2.70 14.95 -5.76
C ARG A 38 -2.90 15.25 -7.23
N SER A 39 -3.60 16.32 -7.55
CA SER A 39 -3.84 16.81 -8.92
C SER A 39 -2.86 17.92 -9.28
N HIS A 40 -2.67 18.15 -10.58
CA HIS A 40 -1.75 19.16 -11.11
C HIS A 40 -2.55 20.28 -11.77
N ALA A 41 -2.13 21.53 -11.58
CA ALA A 41 -2.78 22.72 -12.15
C ALA A 41 -2.82 22.73 -13.67
N ASP A 42 -1.86 22.11 -14.36
CA ASP A 42 -1.91 21.85 -15.82
C ASP A 42 -1.92 20.33 -16.07
N PRO A 43 -3.10 19.70 -16.21
CA PRO A 43 -3.19 18.25 -16.42
C PRO A 43 -2.67 17.79 -17.78
N ARG A 44 -2.43 18.70 -18.74
CA ARG A 44 -1.94 18.38 -20.09
C ARG A 44 -0.44 18.18 -20.13
N HIS A 45 0.29 18.86 -19.26
CA HIS A 45 1.76 18.81 -19.17
C HIS A 45 2.23 18.60 -17.72
N PRO A 46 1.75 17.56 -17.03
CA PRO A 46 2.11 17.38 -15.62
C PRO A 46 3.55 16.89 -15.51
N VAL A 47 4.27 17.40 -14.53
CA VAL A 47 5.51 16.79 -14.06
C VAL A 47 5.18 15.41 -13.49
N ARG A 48 5.83 14.36 -13.95
CA ARG A 48 5.54 12.98 -13.57
C ARG A 48 6.63 12.41 -12.67
N MET A 49 6.23 11.58 -11.71
CA MET A 49 7.17 10.81 -10.90
C MET A 49 7.73 9.62 -11.68
N THR A 50 6.88 8.96 -12.48
CA THR A 50 7.24 7.79 -13.31
C THR A 50 6.56 7.86 -14.67
N GLN A 51 7.05 7.09 -15.64
CA GLN A 51 6.48 7.01 -17.01
C GLN A 51 5.13 6.27 -17.16
N PRO A 52 4.77 5.28 -16.29
CA PRO A 52 3.55 4.51 -16.50
C PRO A 52 2.26 5.32 -16.36
N ALA A 53 1.30 5.00 -17.21
CA ALA A 53 0.03 5.73 -17.32
C ALA A 53 -0.90 5.58 -16.09
N LEU A 54 -0.79 4.48 -15.35
CA LEU A 54 -1.67 4.18 -14.21
C LEU A 54 -1.20 4.77 -12.87
N PHE A 55 0.12 4.98 -12.73
CA PHE A 55 0.72 5.48 -11.49
C PHE A 55 1.84 6.46 -11.79
N GLY A 56 2.00 7.49 -10.96
CA GLY A 56 3.14 8.39 -11.05
C GLY A 56 2.86 9.74 -11.73
N GLY A 57 1.63 10.01 -12.13
CA GLY A 57 1.15 11.32 -12.55
C GLY A 57 0.10 11.88 -11.61
N PRO A 58 -0.39 13.10 -11.86
CA PRO A 58 -1.46 13.72 -11.07
C PRO A 58 -2.75 12.91 -11.20
N MET A 59 -3.56 12.98 -10.13
CA MET A 59 -4.82 12.26 -10.02
C MET A 59 -5.97 13.25 -9.78
N GLY A 60 -7.02 13.14 -10.59
CA GLY A 60 -8.23 13.95 -10.45
C GLY A 60 -8.15 15.33 -11.12
N ASP A 61 -9.26 16.05 -11.06
CA ASP A 61 -9.38 17.43 -11.52
C ASP A 61 -8.79 18.37 -10.44
N PRO A 62 -7.88 19.30 -10.79
CA PRO A 62 -7.30 20.23 -9.82
C PRO A 62 -8.30 21.11 -9.11
N ASP A 63 -9.40 21.48 -9.77
CA ASP A 63 -10.42 22.38 -9.21
C ASP A 63 -11.40 21.62 -8.29
N ALA A 64 -11.61 20.33 -8.50
CA ALA A 64 -12.55 19.48 -7.78
C ALA A 64 -11.88 18.49 -6.80
N GLU A 65 -10.56 18.29 -6.86
CA GLU A 65 -9.85 17.22 -6.14
C GLU A 65 -10.21 17.14 -4.66
N ARG A 66 -10.26 18.27 -3.97
CA ARG A 66 -10.56 18.31 -2.55
C ARG A 66 -12.00 17.91 -2.25
N GLU A 67 -12.95 18.41 -3.03
CA GLU A 67 -14.38 18.12 -2.84
C GLU A 67 -14.66 16.67 -3.18
N ASP A 68 -14.13 16.18 -4.29
CA ASP A 68 -14.24 14.77 -4.71
C ASP A 68 -13.61 13.83 -3.68
N HIS A 69 -12.45 14.20 -3.12
CA HIS A 69 -11.82 13.40 -2.06
C HIS A 69 -12.68 13.34 -0.80
N VAL A 70 -13.19 14.49 -0.32
CA VAL A 70 -14.08 14.54 0.86
C VAL A 70 -15.34 13.74 0.61
N ARG A 71 -15.94 13.84 -0.58
CA ARG A 71 -17.10 13.07 -0.99
C ARG A 71 -16.82 11.56 -1.00
N MET A 72 -15.74 11.14 -1.67
CA MET A 72 -15.29 9.74 -1.68
C MET A 72 -15.07 9.22 -0.25
N ARG A 73 -14.39 9.98 0.61
CA ARG A 73 -14.18 9.62 2.02
C ARG A 73 -15.49 9.41 2.76
N ARG A 74 -16.47 10.28 2.57
CA ARG A 74 -17.81 10.17 3.20
C ARG A 74 -18.53 8.91 2.76
N LEU A 75 -18.52 8.60 1.47
CA LEU A 75 -19.13 7.40 0.89
C LEU A 75 -18.53 6.12 1.49
N LEU A 76 -17.21 6.08 1.63
CA LEU A 76 -16.48 4.89 2.07
C LEU A 76 -16.33 4.75 3.59
N THR A 77 -16.60 5.81 4.38
CA THR A 77 -16.41 5.79 5.85
C THR A 77 -17.17 4.66 6.52
N ARG A 78 -18.37 4.34 6.07
CA ARG A 78 -19.19 3.26 6.63
C ARG A 78 -18.52 1.90 6.44
N SER A 79 -18.03 1.64 5.23
CA SER A 79 -17.40 0.37 4.84
C SER A 79 -16.06 0.13 5.59
N PHE A 80 -15.38 1.20 6.03
CA PHE A 80 -14.11 1.13 6.76
C PHE A 80 -14.25 1.48 8.25
N SER A 81 -15.48 1.46 8.79
CA SER A 81 -15.72 1.70 10.22
C SER A 81 -15.17 0.55 11.09
N ALA A 82 -14.83 0.86 12.35
CA ALA A 82 -14.32 -0.13 13.31
C ALA A 82 -15.27 -1.35 13.45
N ARG A 83 -16.60 -1.11 13.50
CA ARG A 83 -17.60 -2.17 13.56
C ARG A 83 -17.55 -3.08 12.32
N ARG A 84 -17.39 -2.48 11.13
CA ARG A 84 -17.29 -3.24 9.88
C ARG A 84 -16.01 -4.08 9.85
N MET A 85 -14.90 -3.50 10.28
CA MET A 85 -13.62 -4.21 10.36
C MET A 85 -13.71 -5.41 11.31
N GLU A 86 -14.34 -5.27 12.46
CA GLU A 86 -14.50 -6.39 13.39
C GLU A 86 -15.38 -7.51 12.81
N SER A 87 -16.43 -7.18 12.04
CA SER A 87 -17.26 -8.18 11.37
C SER A 87 -16.52 -8.92 10.24
N LEU A 88 -15.50 -8.31 9.65
CA LEU A 88 -14.67 -8.91 8.60
C LEU A 88 -13.55 -9.80 9.15
N ARG A 89 -13.12 -9.58 10.40
CA ARG A 89 -12.00 -10.31 11.00
C ARG A 89 -12.07 -11.84 10.85
N PRO A 90 -13.20 -12.52 11.15
CA PRO A 90 -13.28 -13.98 11.01
C PRO A 90 -13.16 -14.47 9.55
N ARG A 91 -13.55 -13.62 8.59
CA ARG A 91 -13.44 -13.94 7.15
C ARG A 91 -12.00 -13.77 6.68
N ILE A 92 -11.33 -12.70 7.09
CA ILE A 92 -9.91 -12.46 6.78
C ILE A 92 -9.04 -13.52 7.46
N ASP A 93 -9.33 -13.88 8.70
CA ASP A 93 -8.65 -14.94 9.43
C ASP A 93 -8.69 -16.29 8.66
N ARG A 94 -9.86 -16.65 8.14
CA ARG A 94 -10.00 -17.83 7.28
C ARG A 94 -9.20 -17.73 5.98
N ILE A 95 -9.18 -16.55 5.36
CA ILE A 95 -8.40 -16.34 4.13
C ILE A 95 -6.91 -16.51 4.42
N VAL A 96 -6.41 -15.96 5.53
CA VAL A 96 -5.02 -16.14 5.97
C VAL A 96 -4.69 -17.62 6.15
N GLY A 97 -5.53 -18.36 6.89
CA GLY A 97 -5.35 -19.80 7.06
C GLY A 97 -5.30 -20.55 5.73
N GLN A 98 -6.25 -20.28 4.82
CA GLN A 98 -6.29 -20.92 3.49
C GLN A 98 -5.01 -20.64 2.66
N VAL A 99 -4.48 -19.43 2.73
CA VAL A 99 -3.26 -19.07 2.00
C VAL A 99 -2.04 -19.78 2.59
N LEU A 100 -1.93 -19.84 3.91
CA LEU A 100 -0.84 -20.53 4.60
C LEU A 100 -0.91 -22.07 4.37
N ASP A 101 -2.11 -22.67 4.45
CA ASP A 101 -2.33 -24.09 4.14
C ASP A 101 -1.98 -24.40 2.67
N GLY A 102 -2.28 -23.46 1.77
CA GLY A 102 -1.91 -23.55 0.36
C GLY A 102 -0.39 -23.58 0.14
N MET A 103 0.36 -22.73 0.87
CA MET A 103 1.82 -22.75 0.83
C MET A 103 2.36 -24.07 1.38
N GLU A 104 1.84 -24.55 2.51
CA GLU A 104 2.26 -25.83 3.12
C GLU A 104 2.02 -27.01 2.17
N THR A 105 0.82 -27.06 1.56
CA THR A 105 0.44 -28.12 0.60
C THR A 105 1.28 -28.08 -0.68
N GLY A 106 1.70 -26.87 -1.11
CA GLY A 106 2.57 -26.68 -2.26
C GLY A 106 3.98 -27.22 -2.05
N GLY A 107 4.38 -27.40 -0.79
CA GLY A 107 5.67 -27.99 -0.40
C GLY A 107 6.81 -26.98 -0.32
N SER A 108 7.90 -27.44 0.32
CA SER A 108 9.14 -26.68 0.52
C SER A 108 10.21 -27.12 -0.49
N PRO A 109 11.02 -26.21 -1.08
CA PRO A 109 10.95 -24.76 -0.94
C PRO A 109 9.81 -24.11 -1.73
N ALA A 110 9.42 -22.89 -1.35
CA ALA A 110 8.38 -22.11 -2.03
C ALA A 110 8.81 -20.65 -2.24
N ASP A 111 8.22 -19.99 -3.23
CA ASP A 111 8.30 -18.53 -3.35
C ASP A 111 7.22 -17.89 -2.47
N PHE A 112 7.64 -17.26 -1.36
CA PHE A 112 6.74 -16.63 -0.40
C PHE A 112 5.92 -15.49 -1.03
N HIS A 113 6.52 -14.74 -1.98
CA HIS A 113 5.78 -13.68 -2.69
C HIS A 113 4.59 -14.27 -3.45
N ALA A 114 4.83 -15.29 -4.26
CA ALA A 114 3.79 -15.91 -5.08
C ALA A 114 2.77 -16.73 -4.25
N ALA A 115 3.22 -17.39 -3.17
CA ALA A 115 2.38 -18.23 -2.35
C ALA A 115 1.53 -17.46 -1.32
N VAL A 116 2.06 -16.35 -0.79
CA VAL A 116 1.43 -15.62 0.33
C VAL A 116 1.26 -14.14 0.03
N SER A 117 2.36 -13.41 -0.25
CA SER A 117 2.34 -11.94 -0.24
C SER A 117 1.44 -11.36 -1.31
N PHE A 118 1.41 -11.95 -2.50
CA PHE A 118 0.57 -11.49 -3.60
C PHE A 118 -0.89 -11.96 -3.47
N PRO A 119 -1.21 -13.25 -3.23
CA PRO A 119 -2.61 -13.69 -3.22
C PRO A 119 -3.40 -13.19 -2.01
N LEU A 120 -2.79 -13.06 -0.83
CA LEU A 120 -3.53 -12.71 0.38
C LEU A 120 -4.24 -11.35 0.28
N PRO A 121 -3.58 -10.23 -0.02
CA PRO A 121 -4.27 -8.94 -0.15
C PRO A 121 -5.31 -8.93 -1.26
N GLY A 122 -5.07 -9.62 -2.35
CA GLY A 122 -6.03 -9.74 -3.44
C GLY A 122 -7.31 -10.47 -3.02
N LEU A 123 -7.21 -11.54 -2.24
CA LEU A 123 -8.36 -12.27 -1.67
C LEU A 123 -9.11 -11.42 -0.64
N VAL A 124 -8.39 -10.67 0.20
CA VAL A 124 -8.98 -9.70 1.14
C VAL A 124 -9.75 -8.61 0.38
N MET A 125 -9.20 -8.11 -0.73
CA MET A 125 -9.91 -7.16 -1.58
C MET A 125 -11.15 -7.76 -2.26
N CYS A 126 -11.10 -9.03 -2.69
CA CYS A 126 -12.27 -9.74 -3.17
C CYS A 126 -13.39 -9.81 -2.12
N GLU A 127 -13.02 -10.12 -0.87
CA GLU A 127 -13.97 -10.16 0.25
C GLU A 127 -14.58 -8.78 0.53
N LEU A 128 -13.75 -7.73 0.58
CA LEU A 128 -14.19 -6.35 0.78
C LEU A 128 -15.14 -5.85 -0.31
N LEU A 129 -14.82 -6.14 -1.58
CA LEU A 129 -15.62 -5.69 -2.73
C LEU A 129 -16.83 -6.57 -3.00
N GLY A 130 -16.93 -7.73 -2.34
CA GLY A 130 -18.03 -8.68 -2.55
C GLY A 130 -17.93 -9.44 -3.87
N ILE A 131 -16.70 -9.71 -4.35
CA ILE A 131 -16.42 -10.57 -5.50
C ILE A 131 -16.79 -12.02 -5.12
N SER A 132 -17.55 -12.67 -5.96
CA SER A 132 -18.01 -14.05 -5.71
C SER A 132 -16.84 -15.04 -5.67
N GLU A 133 -16.94 -16.08 -4.84
CA GLU A 133 -15.86 -17.06 -4.67
C GLU A 133 -15.40 -17.70 -5.99
N PRO A 134 -16.28 -18.08 -6.92
CA PRO A 134 -15.86 -18.61 -8.23
C PRO A 134 -15.04 -17.63 -9.07
N ASP A 135 -15.27 -16.33 -8.91
CA ASP A 135 -14.58 -15.30 -9.71
C ASP A 135 -13.21 -14.91 -9.14
N ARG A 136 -12.87 -15.28 -7.89
CA ARG A 136 -11.69 -14.80 -7.17
C ARG A 136 -10.36 -15.18 -7.84
N ALA A 137 -10.24 -16.42 -8.32
CA ALA A 137 -9.02 -16.88 -8.98
C ALA A 137 -8.73 -16.08 -10.27
N ASP A 138 -9.76 -15.87 -11.07
CA ASP A 138 -9.68 -15.07 -12.29
C ASP A 138 -9.41 -13.59 -11.97
N PHE A 139 -10.05 -13.06 -10.94
CA PHE A 139 -9.83 -11.68 -10.48
C PHE A 139 -8.37 -11.43 -10.07
N LEU A 140 -7.74 -12.34 -9.33
CA LEU A 140 -6.32 -12.28 -8.96
C LEU A 140 -5.42 -12.28 -10.20
N ARG A 141 -5.67 -13.21 -11.14
CA ARG A 141 -4.93 -13.28 -12.40
C ARG A 141 -5.04 -12.00 -13.21
N TRP A 142 -6.24 -11.43 -13.36
CA TRP A 142 -6.44 -10.17 -14.07
C TRP A 142 -5.80 -8.98 -13.35
N SER A 143 -5.73 -9.01 -12.01
CA SER A 143 -5.04 -7.99 -11.22
C SER A 143 -3.53 -8.03 -11.46
N GLU A 144 -2.95 -9.24 -11.54
CA GLU A 144 -1.55 -9.44 -11.91
C GLU A 144 -1.28 -8.93 -13.35
N ASP A 145 -2.12 -9.34 -14.30
CA ASP A 145 -2.01 -8.90 -15.69
C ASP A 145 -2.08 -7.37 -15.82
N ALA A 146 -2.99 -6.72 -15.08
CA ALA A 146 -3.21 -5.27 -15.13
C ALA A 146 -1.98 -4.45 -14.72
N ILE A 147 -1.18 -4.94 -13.78
CA ILE A 147 0.05 -4.25 -13.33
C ILE A 147 1.29 -4.59 -14.15
N HIS A 148 1.16 -5.42 -15.19
CA HIS A 148 2.29 -5.90 -15.98
C HIS A 148 2.78 -4.85 -16.98
N MET A 149 3.71 -3.99 -16.54
CA MET A 149 4.14 -2.78 -17.25
C MET A 149 4.91 -3.02 -18.56
N GLU A 150 5.58 -4.17 -18.69
CA GLU A 150 6.38 -4.49 -19.88
C GLU A 150 5.55 -5.04 -21.04
N HIS A 151 4.31 -5.42 -20.79
CA HIS A 151 3.41 -5.96 -21.80
C HIS A 151 2.10 -5.16 -21.84
N PRO A 152 2.08 -4.00 -22.52
CA PRO A 152 0.90 -3.11 -22.55
C PRO A 152 -0.38 -3.77 -23.04
N ALA A 153 -0.28 -4.77 -23.92
CA ALA A 153 -1.44 -5.52 -24.40
C ALA A 153 -2.03 -6.41 -23.28
N ARG A 154 -1.16 -7.10 -22.50
CA ARG A 154 -1.55 -7.92 -21.35
C ARG A 154 -2.17 -7.04 -20.27
N SER A 155 -1.56 -5.92 -19.95
CA SER A 155 -2.07 -4.94 -18.98
C SER A 155 -3.47 -4.44 -19.37
N ARG A 156 -3.68 -4.04 -20.63
CA ARG A 156 -5.01 -3.62 -21.11
C ARG A 156 -6.06 -4.73 -21.02
N ALA A 157 -5.69 -5.96 -21.39
CA ALA A 157 -6.61 -7.10 -21.32
C ALA A 157 -7.01 -7.43 -19.87
N GLY A 158 -6.05 -7.38 -18.94
CA GLY A 158 -6.29 -7.54 -17.51
C GLY A 158 -7.25 -6.47 -16.97
N LEU A 159 -6.98 -5.20 -17.24
CA LEU A 159 -7.85 -4.08 -16.89
C LEU A 159 -9.27 -4.25 -17.43
N GLN A 160 -9.44 -4.59 -18.72
CA GLN A 160 -10.75 -4.81 -19.31
C GLN A 160 -11.52 -5.96 -18.66
N SER A 161 -10.81 -7.02 -18.23
CA SER A 161 -11.42 -8.15 -17.57
C SER A 161 -11.83 -7.81 -16.13
N LEU A 162 -11.01 -7.06 -15.40
CA LEU A 162 -11.38 -6.50 -14.10
C LEU A 162 -12.61 -5.61 -14.17
N TRP A 163 -12.68 -4.71 -15.17
CA TRP A 163 -13.84 -3.85 -15.38
C TRP A 163 -15.12 -4.65 -15.64
N ARG A 164 -15.06 -5.69 -16.48
CA ARG A 164 -16.21 -6.57 -16.73
C ARG A 164 -16.64 -7.32 -15.47
N CYS A 165 -15.71 -7.81 -14.68
CA CYS A 165 -15.98 -8.48 -13.41
C CYS A 165 -16.66 -7.54 -12.40
N LEU A 166 -16.16 -6.30 -12.28
CA LEU A 166 -16.76 -5.27 -11.41
C LEU A 166 -18.18 -4.91 -11.88
N GLY A 167 -18.39 -4.70 -13.18
CA GLY A 167 -19.72 -4.43 -13.74
C GLY A 167 -20.70 -5.56 -13.46
N ALA A 168 -20.33 -6.81 -13.72
CA ALA A 168 -21.17 -7.99 -13.39
C ALA A 168 -21.42 -8.11 -11.88
N THR A 169 -20.46 -7.71 -11.04
CA THR A 169 -20.66 -7.69 -9.58
C THR A 169 -21.67 -6.63 -9.18
N ILE A 170 -21.58 -5.41 -9.73
CA ILE A 170 -22.52 -4.31 -9.49
C ILE A 170 -23.94 -4.74 -9.90
N GLU A 171 -24.12 -5.35 -11.09
CA GLU A 171 -25.42 -5.86 -11.53
C GLU A 171 -26.02 -6.89 -10.54
N ARG A 172 -25.21 -7.83 -10.06
CA ARG A 172 -25.63 -8.79 -9.04
C ARG A 172 -26.05 -8.11 -7.74
N LYS A 173 -25.34 -7.04 -7.34
CA LYS A 173 -25.63 -6.30 -6.10
C LYS A 173 -26.86 -5.41 -6.19
N HIS A 174 -27.24 -4.94 -7.37
CA HIS A 174 -28.55 -4.31 -7.58
C HIS A 174 -29.71 -5.30 -7.30
N ALA A 175 -29.55 -6.57 -7.67
CA ALA A 175 -30.56 -7.59 -7.43
C ALA A 175 -30.56 -8.11 -5.97
N ALA A 176 -29.37 -8.23 -5.37
CA ALA A 176 -29.18 -8.77 -4.03
C ALA A 176 -27.98 -8.10 -3.35
N ALA A 177 -28.24 -7.06 -2.59
CA ALA A 177 -27.21 -6.36 -1.82
C ALA A 177 -26.58 -7.28 -0.76
N GLY A 178 -25.26 -7.15 -0.59
CA GLY A 178 -24.49 -7.89 0.41
C GLY A 178 -23.93 -6.97 1.50
N GLU A 179 -23.14 -7.60 2.34
CA GLU A 179 -22.34 -6.86 3.33
C GLU A 179 -20.93 -6.55 2.75
N ASP A 180 -20.81 -5.68 1.76
CA ASP A 180 -19.58 -5.34 1.06
C ASP A 180 -19.55 -3.88 0.61
N VAL A 181 -18.38 -3.41 0.19
CA VAL A 181 -18.14 -2.01 -0.18
C VAL A 181 -18.96 -1.59 -1.40
N ILE A 182 -19.14 -2.47 -2.39
CA ILE A 182 -19.95 -2.16 -3.60
C ILE A 182 -21.42 -1.99 -3.19
N SER A 183 -21.96 -2.86 -2.36
CA SER A 183 -23.33 -2.74 -1.84
C SER A 183 -23.53 -1.47 -1.02
N ASP A 184 -22.54 -1.09 -0.19
CA ASP A 184 -22.59 0.16 0.57
C ASP A 184 -22.56 1.38 -0.36
N MET A 185 -21.73 1.37 -1.43
CA MET A 185 -21.69 2.45 -2.43
C MET A 185 -23.00 2.57 -3.22
N LEU A 186 -23.58 1.46 -3.63
CA LEU A 186 -24.90 1.43 -4.30
C LEU A 186 -25.99 2.03 -3.41
N ALA A 187 -26.04 1.64 -2.15
CA ALA A 187 -27.01 2.18 -1.19
C ALA A 187 -26.81 3.71 -0.96
N ALA A 188 -25.57 4.17 -0.91
CA ALA A 188 -25.25 5.60 -0.79
C ALA A 188 -25.55 6.36 -2.09
N GLY A 189 -25.36 5.72 -3.24
CA GLY A 189 -25.57 6.29 -4.57
C GLY A 189 -27.04 6.54 -4.89
N MET A 190 -27.99 5.86 -4.25
CA MET A 190 -29.42 6.11 -4.42
C MET A 190 -29.81 7.58 -4.08
N ALA A 191 -29.03 8.25 -3.25
CA ALA A 191 -29.24 9.66 -2.87
C ALA A 191 -28.33 10.64 -3.62
N ASP A 192 -27.41 10.16 -4.48
CA ASP A 192 -26.38 10.96 -5.15
C ASP A 192 -26.32 10.63 -6.66
N PRO A 193 -26.90 11.48 -7.54
CA PRO A 193 -26.97 11.24 -8.99
C PRO A 193 -25.60 11.07 -9.68
N ALA A 194 -24.52 11.53 -9.06
CA ALA A 194 -23.18 11.37 -9.63
C ALA A 194 -22.54 10.00 -9.31
N MET A 195 -23.20 9.14 -8.54
CA MET A 195 -22.78 7.77 -8.22
C MET A 195 -23.41 6.79 -9.22
N SER A 196 -23.02 6.91 -10.50
CA SER A 196 -23.37 5.91 -11.50
C SER A 196 -22.62 4.58 -11.25
N ASP A 197 -23.08 3.50 -11.87
CA ASP A 197 -22.41 2.20 -11.83
C ASP A 197 -20.94 2.30 -12.31
N ASP A 198 -20.67 3.13 -13.33
CA ASP A 198 -19.33 3.40 -13.80
C ASP A 198 -18.48 4.13 -12.74
N ALA A 199 -19.05 5.08 -12.00
CA ALA A 199 -18.34 5.75 -10.91
C ALA A 199 -18.02 4.77 -9.75
N ILE A 200 -18.95 3.88 -9.42
CA ILE A 200 -18.76 2.81 -8.43
C ILE A 200 -17.66 1.84 -8.89
N ALA A 201 -17.69 1.40 -10.15
CA ALA A 201 -16.66 0.53 -10.72
C ALA A 201 -15.29 1.20 -10.68
N HIS A 202 -15.21 2.51 -10.95
CA HIS A 202 -13.99 3.30 -10.86
C HIS A 202 -13.43 3.35 -9.44
N LEU A 203 -14.26 3.66 -8.46
CA LEU A 203 -13.86 3.66 -7.06
C LEU A 203 -13.43 2.27 -6.59
N ALA A 204 -14.17 1.22 -6.95
CA ALA A 204 -13.83 -0.16 -6.61
C ALA A 204 -12.49 -0.60 -7.20
N SER A 205 -12.20 -0.26 -8.47
CA SER A 205 -10.90 -0.52 -9.08
C SER A 205 -9.78 0.27 -8.41
N GLY A 206 -10.02 1.53 -8.05
CA GLY A 206 -9.08 2.34 -7.28
C GLY A 206 -8.73 1.73 -5.91
N LEU A 207 -9.73 1.21 -5.20
CA LEU A 207 -9.54 0.50 -3.93
C LEU A 207 -8.71 -0.77 -4.12
N LEU A 208 -9.00 -1.58 -5.16
CA LEU A 208 -8.24 -2.77 -5.50
C LEU A 208 -6.75 -2.45 -5.68
N PHE A 209 -6.43 -1.52 -6.58
CA PHE A 209 -5.03 -1.18 -6.86
C PHE A 209 -4.32 -0.57 -5.64
N ALA A 210 -5.03 0.23 -4.83
CA ALA A 210 -4.46 0.80 -3.61
C ALA A 210 -4.19 -0.26 -2.52
N GLY A 211 -5.07 -1.26 -2.38
CA GLY A 211 -5.01 -2.24 -1.30
C GLY A 211 -4.15 -3.48 -1.62
N HIS A 212 -4.04 -3.87 -2.89
CA HIS A 212 -3.38 -5.12 -3.27
C HIS A 212 -1.84 -5.01 -3.24
N GLY A 213 -1.25 -4.30 -4.20
CA GLY A 213 0.21 -4.29 -4.39
C GLY A 213 0.97 -3.65 -3.22
N SER A 214 0.41 -2.61 -2.59
CA SER A 214 1.04 -1.95 -1.45
C SER A 214 1.11 -2.87 -0.21
N THR A 215 0.06 -3.65 0.05
CA THR A 215 0.02 -4.59 1.16
C THR A 215 0.92 -5.80 0.89
N ALA A 216 0.94 -6.31 -0.34
CA ALA A 216 1.88 -7.36 -0.75
C ALA A 216 3.34 -6.94 -0.49
N ALA A 217 3.72 -5.72 -0.84
CA ALA A 217 5.07 -5.19 -0.58
C ALA A 217 5.38 -5.07 0.93
N VAL A 218 4.39 -4.78 1.78
CA VAL A 218 4.56 -4.77 3.25
C VAL A 218 4.73 -6.19 3.78
N ILE A 219 4.01 -7.18 3.24
CA ILE A 219 4.16 -8.59 3.61
C ILE A 219 5.56 -9.08 3.24
N ASP A 220 6.05 -8.79 2.02
CA ASP A 220 7.41 -9.10 1.58
C ASP A 220 8.47 -8.49 2.52
N ARG A 221 8.28 -7.21 2.88
CA ARG A 221 9.14 -6.52 3.85
C ARG A 221 9.12 -7.21 5.21
N GLY A 222 7.95 -7.56 5.71
CA GLY A 222 7.75 -8.17 7.02
C GLY A 222 8.44 -9.52 7.13
N ILE A 223 8.27 -10.40 6.13
CA ILE A 223 8.94 -11.70 6.14
C ILE A 223 10.46 -11.55 6.05
N LEU A 224 10.97 -10.67 5.20
CA LEU A 224 12.40 -10.43 5.09
C LEU A 224 12.99 -9.86 6.40
N LEU A 225 12.30 -8.93 7.07
CA LEU A 225 12.70 -8.41 8.38
C LEU A 225 12.76 -9.53 9.42
N LEU A 226 11.71 -10.34 9.54
CA LEU A 226 11.64 -11.43 10.52
C LEU A 226 12.70 -12.51 10.26
N LEU A 227 12.92 -12.91 9.00
CA LEU A 227 13.90 -13.96 8.67
C LEU A 227 15.35 -13.47 8.76
N THR A 228 15.59 -12.15 8.73
CA THR A 228 16.94 -11.57 8.89
C THR A 228 17.25 -11.09 10.32
N HIS A 229 16.24 -11.04 11.21
CA HIS A 229 16.39 -10.63 12.61
C HIS A 229 15.94 -11.76 13.54
N THR A 230 16.80 -12.77 13.73
CA THR A 230 16.47 -14.01 14.46
C THR A 230 15.86 -13.77 15.85
N LYS A 231 16.41 -12.80 16.62
CA LYS A 231 15.90 -12.49 17.98
C LYS A 231 14.47 -12.00 17.94
N GLU A 232 14.14 -11.13 17.01
CA GLU A 232 12.81 -10.54 16.84
C GLU A 232 11.81 -11.59 16.33
N ARG A 233 12.24 -12.44 15.41
CA ARG A 233 11.46 -13.60 14.96
C ARG A 233 11.12 -14.53 16.11
N GLU A 234 12.10 -14.92 16.93
CA GLU A 234 11.91 -15.77 18.09
C GLU A 234 11.02 -15.13 19.16
N ALA A 235 11.12 -13.80 19.34
CA ALA A 235 10.24 -13.08 20.25
C ALA A 235 8.77 -13.14 19.82
N LEU A 236 8.51 -12.87 18.53
CA LEU A 236 7.16 -12.97 17.96
C LEU A 236 6.63 -14.41 17.96
N GLN A 237 7.48 -15.40 17.66
CA GLN A 237 7.12 -16.82 17.68
C GLN A 237 6.71 -17.29 19.09
N ARG A 238 7.45 -16.87 20.12
CA ARG A 238 7.13 -17.21 21.52
C ARG A 238 5.89 -16.47 22.04
N SER A 239 5.62 -15.31 21.51
CA SER A 239 4.54 -14.42 21.96
C SER A 239 3.77 -13.84 20.77
N PRO A 240 2.88 -14.62 20.10
CA PRO A 240 2.10 -14.15 18.96
C PRO A 240 1.24 -12.91 19.24
N GLY A 241 0.92 -12.65 20.51
CA GLY A 241 0.26 -11.43 20.97
C GLY A 241 1.05 -10.14 20.70
N LEU A 242 2.34 -10.22 20.32
CA LEU A 242 3.14 -9.08 19.84
C LEU A 242 2.84 -8.70 18.37
N ALA A 243 2.02 -9.47 17.66
CA ALA A 243 1.72 -9.18 16.26
C ALA A 243 1.24 -7.74 16.00
N PRO A 244 0.40 -7.11 16.84
CA PRO A 244 0.03 -5.71 16.64
C PRO A 244 1.23 -4.76 16.64
N GLN A 245 2.16 -4.87 17.60
CA GLN A 245 3.36 -4.03 17.67
C GLN A 245 4.36 -4.36 16.56
N ALA A 246 4.54 -5.65 16.27
CA ALA A 246 5.41 -6.11 15.19
C ALA A 246 4.96 -5.56 13.83
N VAL A 247 3.66 -5.48 13.57
CA VAL A 247 3.10 -4.91 12.33
C VAL A 247 3.39 -3.41 12.22
N GLU A 248 3.21 -2.62 13.28
CA GLU A 248 3.59 -1.19 13.24
C GLU A 248 5.09 -1.02 12.99
N GLU A 249 5.93 -1.89 13.55
CA GLU A 249 7.37 -1.83 13.31
C GLU A 249 7.77 -2.28 11.90
N ILE A 250 7.11 -3.30 11.34
CA ILE A 250 7.27 -3.69 9.92
C ILE A 250 6.88 -2.53 8.99
N LEU A 251 5.79 -1.83 9.30
CA LEU A 251 5.34 -0.66 8.55
C LEU A 251 6.36 0.50 8.62
N ARG A 252 7.01 0.68 9.77
CA ARG A 252 8.02 1.72 9.98
C ARG A 252 9.34 1.43 9.27
N CYS A 253 9.86 0.20 9.42
CA CYS A 253 11.20 -0.16 8.98
C CYS A 253 11.32 -0.25 7.45
N PRO A 254 12.49 0.10 6.87
CA PRO A 254 12.77 -0.15 5.46
C PRO A 254 12.83 -1.65 5.17
N SER A 255 12.56 -2.03 3.93
CA SER A 255 12.81 -3.39 3.48
C SER A 255 14.32 -3.70 3.51
N PRO A 256 14.73 -4.91 3.92
CA PRO A 256 16.12 -5.35 3.78
C PRO A 256 16.66 -5.32 2.35
N LEU A 257 15.78 -5.25 1.34
CA LEU A 257 16.16 -5.12 -0.07
C LEU A 257 16.27 -3.66 -0.53
N GLU A 258 15.84 -2.69 0.26
CA GLU A 258 15.91 -1.27 -0.10
C GLU A 258 17.34 -0.75 -0.08
N ARG A 259 17.60 0.24 -0.93
CA ARG A 259 18.87 0.96 -0.94
C ARG A 259 19.09 1.70 0.37
N PRO A 260 20.36 1.89 0.79
CA PRO A 260 20.68 2.74 1.92
C PRO A 260 20.04 4.13 1.80
N ARG A 261 19.64 4.73 2.92
CA ARG A 261 18.97 6.05 2.98
C ARG A 261 19.60 7.11 2.08
N ALA A 262 20.94 7.21 2.09
CA ALA A 262 21.69 8.17 1.27
C ALA A 262 21.47 8.05 -0.25
N ASN A 263 21.00 6.88 -0.71
CA ASN A 263 20.78 6.56 -2.13
C ASN A 263 19.30 6.48 -2.51
N ARG A 264 18.36 6.73 -1.58
CA ARG A 264 16.93 6.76 -1.88
C ARG A 264 16.60 8.05 -2.63
N ARG A 265 15.85 7.93 -3.72
CA ARG A 265 15.45 9.04 -4.60
C ARG A 265 13.98 8.90 -4.97
N GLY A 266 13.11 8.70 -3.98
CA GLY A 266 11.70 8.50 -4.20
C GLY A 266 10.88 8.90 -2.99
N GLY A 267 9.56 8.96 -3.14
CA GLY A 267 8.66 9.32 -2.06
C GLY A 267 7.21 9.38 -2.54
N LEU A 268 6.33 9.74 -1.63
CA LEU A 268 4.92 9.96 -1.92
C LEU A 268 4.75 11.29 -2.65
N PRO A 269 4.20 11.32 -3.89
CA PRO A 269 4.11 12.53 -4.67
C PRO A 269 2.93 13.42 -4.26
N ARG A 270 3.15 14.74 -4.34
CA ARG A 270 2.13 15.79 -4.34
C ARG A 270 2.55 16.89 -5.31
N TYR A 271 1.62 17.76 -5.67
CA TYR A 271 1.85 18.92 -6.49
C TYR A 271 1.48 20.18 -5.72
N ALA A 272 2.32 21.20 -5.80
CA ALA A 272 2.00 22.50 -5.22
C ALA A 272 0.90 23.17 -6.05
N SER A 273 -0.26 23.46 -5.45
CA SER A 273 -1.36 24.15 -6.13
C SER A 273 -1.12 25.67 -6.24
N VAL A 274 -0.32 26.20 -5.34
CA VAL A 274 0.12 27.59 -5.29
C VAL A 274 1.58 27.67 -4.86
N ASP A 275 2.23 28.83 -5.03
CA ASP A 275 3.56 29.07 -4.46
C ASP A 275 3.54 28.95 -2.93
N LEU A 276 4.52 28.25 -2.39
CA LEU A 276 4.67 28.10 -0.94
C LEU A 276 6.14 28.10 -0.52
N GLU A 277 6.41 28.43 0.73
CA GLU A 277 7.74 28.30 1.34
C GLU A 277 7.74 27.13 2.31
N ALA A 278 8.75 26.25 2.19
CA ALA A 278 8.97 25.14 3.10
C ALA A 278 10.46 24.84 3.23
N GLY A 279 10.94 24.54 4.44
CA GLY A 279 12.35 24.22 4.68
C GLY A 279 13.33 25.31 4.21
N GLY A 280 12.91 26.57 4.16
CA GLY A 280 13.71 27.71 3.70
C GLY A 280 13.85 27.85 2.18
N VAL A 281 13.07 27.08 1.39
CA VAL A 281 13.06 27.17 -0.07
C VAL A 281 11.65 27.52 -0.58
N ARG A 282 11.62 28.21 -1.74
CA ARG A 282 10.37 28.50 -2.45
C ARG A 282 10.05 27.36 -3.41
N ILE A 283 8.91 26.72 -3.21
CA ILE A 283 8.28 25.74 -4.10
C ILE A 283 7.24 26.48 -4.92
N ARG A 284 7.25 26.35 -6.23
CA ARG A 284 6.32 27.06 -7.13
C ARG A 284 5.07 26.23 -7.38
N ALA A 285 3.99 26.91 -7.73
CA ALA A 285 2.79 26.26 -8.25
C ALA A 285 3.14 25.34 -9.42
N GLY A 286 2.64 24.11 -9.40
CA GLY A 286 2.93 23.06 -10.37
C GLY A 286 4.17 22.20 -10.05
N ASP A 287 5.04 22.60 -9.11
CA ASP A 287 6.20 21.79 -8.76
C ASP A 287 5.78 20.44 -8.14
N LEU A 288 6.49 19.38 -8.54
CA LEU A 288 6.39 18.06 -7.92
C LEU A 288 7.14 18.05 -6.59
N VAL A 289 6.45 17.66 -5.53
CA VAL A 289 6.98 17.50 -4.17
C VAL A 289 6.87 16.03 -3.77
N MET A 290 7.99 15.43 -3.41
CA MET A 290 8.09 14.02 -3.02
C MET A 290 8.39 13.91 -1.54
N PHE A 291 7.56 13.20 -0.80
CA PHE A 291 7.73 12.98 0.64
C PHE A 291 8.50 11.71 0.90
N ALA A 292 9.69 11.81 1.48
CA ALA A 292 10.52 10.68 1.88
C ALA A 292 9.98 10.03 3.16
N LEU A 293 8.82 9.35 3.06
CA LEU A 293 8.14 8.74 4.21
C LEU A 293 9.03 7.74 4.95
N GLN A 294 9.81 6.95 4.20
CA GLN A 294 10.70 5.97 4.80
C GLN A 294 11.83 6.64 5.58
N ASP A 295 12.38 7.75 5.07
CA ASP A 295 13.42 8.52 5.78
C ASP A 295 12.86 9.22 7.02
N ALA A 296 11.61 9.68 6.96
CA ALA A 296 10.90 10.23 8.11
C ALA A 296 10.65 9.15 9.19
N ASN A 297 10.38 7.92 8.80
CA ASN A 297 10.21 6.78 9.71
C ASN A 297 11.53 6.30 10.34
N GLU A 298 12.67 6.80 9.87
CA GLU A 298 14.02 6.56 10.43
C GLU A 298 14.62 7.82 11.10
N ASP A 299 13.79 8.83 11.38
CA ASP A 299 14.25 10.07 12.02
C ASP A 299 14.60 9.82 13.50
N ALA A 300 15.88 10.04 13.84
CA ALA A 300 16.39 9.85 15.21
C ALA A 300 15.84 10.89 16.21
N GLY A 301 15.27 11.99 15.74
CA GLY A 301 14.58 12.97 16.58
C GLY A 301 13.22 12.46 17.08
N THR A 302 12.61 11.49 16.36
CA THR A 302 11.30 10.94 16.66
C THR A 302 11.39 9.50 17.18
N PHE A 303 12.25 8.69 16.56
CA PHE A 303 12.37 7.27 16.90
C PHE A 303 13.67 6.98 17.65
N ARG A 304 13.58 6.40 18.84
CA ARG A 304 14.74 5.92 19.57
C ARG A 304 15.33 4.70 18.84
N HIS A 305 16.64 4.73 18.55
CA HIS A 305 17.32 3.67 17.77
C HIS A 305 16.59 3.32 16.47
N PRO A 306 16.44 4.28 15.52
CA PRO A 306 15.57 4.13 14.36
C PRO A 306 15.98 3.01 13.39
N ALA A 307 17.27 2.66 13.35
CA ALA A 307 17.80 1.56 12.53
C ALA A 307 17.56 0.17 13.14
N HIS A 308 17.11 0.08 14.41
CA HIS A 308 16.86 -1.19 15.07
C HIS A 308 15.41 -1.63 14.81
N PHE A 309 15.23 -2.81 14.23
CA PHE A 309 13.93 -3.49 14.12
C PHE A 309 13.58 -4.12 15.47
N ASP A 310 12.47 -3.70 16.07
CA ASP A 310 12.04 -4.11 17.43
C ASP A 310 10.54 -4.42 17.41
N VAL A 311 10.18 -5.70 17.39
CA VAL A 311 8.80 -6.17 17.33
C VAL A 311 7.97 -5.82 18.59
N ALA A 312 8.60 -5.35 19.64
CA ALA A 312 7.96 -4.93 20.89
C ALA A 312 7.94 -3.40 21.07
N ARG A 313 8.32 -2.61 20.06
CA ARG A 313 8.33 -1.15 20.12
C ARG A 313 6.97 -0.60 20.51
N GLN A 314 6.91 0.18 21.60
CA GLN A 314 5.67 0.73 22.13
C GLN A 314 5.26 2.04 21.44
N GLU A 315 6.20 3.00 21.32
CA GLU A 315 5.97 4.29 20.67
C GLU A 315 6.41 4.23 19.23
N ASN A 316 5.43 4.19 18.32
CA ASN A 316 5.67 4.01 16.90
C ASN A 316 4.78 4.91 16.02
N PRO A 317 4.97 6.25 16.08
CA PRO A 317 4.15 7.20 15.32
C PRO A 317 4.57 7.28 13.84
N HIS A 318 4.74 6.14 13.16
CA HIS A 318 5.21 6.10 11.78
C HIS A 318 4.24 6.75 10.78
N LEU A 319 4.77 7.20 9.66
CA LEU A 319 4.03 7.84 8.57
C LEU A 319 3.74 6.91 7.38
N ALA A 320 3.84 5.59 7.55
CA ALA A 320 3.60 4.62 6.47
C ALA A 320 2.19 4.71 5.86
N PHE A 321 1.21 5.17 6.63
CA PHE A 321 -0.16 5.43 6.17
C PHE A 321 -0.40 6.89 5.77
N SER A 322 0.66 7.69 5.55
CA SER A 322 0.58 9.13 5.31
C SER A 322 0.01 9.91 6.52
N HIS A 323 -0.35 11.17 6.34
CA HIS A 323 -0.93 12.04 7.36
C HIS A 323 -1.92 13.02 6.74
N GLY A 324 -2.79 13.64 7.56
CA GLY A 324 -3.74 14.68 7.14
C GLY A 324 -4.89 14.16 6.29
N LEU A 325 -5.35 14.98 5.33
CA LEU A 325 -6.53 14.71 4.49
C LEU A 325 -6.45 13.36 3.77
N HIS A 326 -5.27 13.00 3.29
CA HIS A 326 -5.01 11.76 2.54
C HIS A 326 -4.48 10.60 3.39
N PHE A 327 -4.72 10.61 4.71
CA PHE A 327 -4.42 9.45 5.55
C PHE A 327 -5.07 8.19 4.96
N CYS A 328 -4.35 7.06 4.94
CA CYS A 328 -4.80 5.84 4.29
C CYS A 328 -6.18 5.39 4.77
N LEU A 329 -7.12 5.24 3.83
CA LEU A 329 -8.48 4.78 4.13
C LEU A 329 -8.48 3.33 4.61
N GLY A 330 -7.63 2.48 3.99
CA GLY A 330 -7.51 1.05 4.28
C GLY A 330 -6.60 0.71 5.46
N ALA A 331 -6.12 1.68 6.25
CA ALA A 331 -5.15 1.43 7.31
C ALA A 331 -5.61 0.37 8.34
N SER A 332 -6.91 0.33 8.66
CA SER A 332 -7.47 -0.66 9.58
C SER A 332 -7.52 -2.07 8.99
N VAL A 333 -7.86 -2.19 7.70
CA VAL A 333 -7.84 -3.47 6.97
C VAL A 333 -6.43 -4.01 6.86
N ALA A 334 -5.49 -3.18 6.39
CA ALA A 334 -4.09 -3.57 6.25
C ALA A 334 -3.49 -4.03 7.59
N ARG A 335 -3.74 -3.31 8.68
CA ARG A 335 -3.29 -3.74 10.01
C ARG A 335 -3.88 -5.08 10.42
N MET A 336 -5.18 -5.27 10.22
CA MET A 336 -5.87 -6.52 10.57
C MET A 336 -5.29 -7.70 9.79
N GLU A 337 -5.14 -7.56 8.48
CA GLU A 337 -4.59 -8.60 7.60
C GLU A 337 -3.17 -8.97 8.00
N LEU A 338 -2.30 -7.98 8.19
CA LEU A 338 -0.91 -8.18 8.60
C LEU A 338 -0.81 -8.81 10.00
N GLN A 339 -1.64 -8.38 10.96
CA GLN A 339 -1.66 -8.93 12.31
C GLN A 339 -2.10 -10.40 12.31
N LEU A 340 -3.11 -10.74 11.53
CA LEU A 340 -3.57 -12.13 11.39
C LEU A 340 -2.49 -12.99 10.71
N LEU A 341 -1.88 -12.50 9.65
CA LEU A 341 -0.81 -13.23 8.96
C LEU A 341 0.39 -13.48 9.87
N PHE A 342 1.01 -12.41 10.40
CA PHE A 342 2.23 -12.56 11.21
C PHE A 342 1.99 -13.19 12.58
N GLY A 343 0.76 -13.14 13.09
CA GLY A 343 0.35 -13.84 14.29
C GLY A 343 0.27 -15.36 14.14
N GLN A 344 -0.01 -15.87 12.92
CA GLN A 344 -0.17 -17.30 12.62
C GLN A 344 1.09 -17.90 11.97
N LEU A 345 1.75 -17.16 11.09
CA LEU A 345 2.81 -17.64 10.21
C LEU A 345 3.90 -18.44 10.94
N LEU A 346 4.48 -17.88 12.00
CA LEU A 346 5.58 -18.51 12.72
C LEU A 346 5.15 -19.68 13.61
N GLY A 347 3.86 -19.78 13.92
CA GLY A 347 3.26 -20.94 14.58
C GLY A 347 3.13 -22.12 13.63
N GLN A 348 2.69 -21.87 12.40
CA GLN A 348 2.54 -22.91 11.37
C GLN A 348 3.88 -23.32 10.76
N PHE A 349 4.80 -22.36 10.56
CA PHE A 349 6.12 -22.58 9.99
C PHE A 349 7.24 -22.20 10.95
N PRO A 350 7.47 -22.95 12.04
CA PRO A 350 8.43 -22.59 13.08
C PRO A 350 9.89 -22.59 12.59
N MET A 351 10.19 -23.36 11.56
CA MET A 351 11.54 -23.47 10.97
C MET A 351 11.73 -22.63 9.71
N LEU A 352 10.76 -21.76 9.37
CA LEU A 352 10.81 -20.94 8.15
C LEU A 352 12.10 -20.12 8.08
N HIS A 353 12.79 -20.20 6.96
CA HIS A 353 14.04 -19.49 6.69
C HIS A 353 14.16 -19.13 5.21
N LEU A 354 15.04 -18.18 4.88
CA LEU A 354 15.38 -17.90 3.47
C LEU A 354 16.20 -19.07 2.89
N ASP A 355 15.76 -19.58 1.74
CA ASP A 355 16.46 -20.65 1.00
C ASP A 355 17.65 -20.13 0.17
N VAL A 356 17.84 -18.81 0.14
CA VAL A 356 18.96 -18.14 -0.53
C VAL A 356 19.53 -17.02 0.36
N PRO A 357 20.81 -16.66 0.21
CA PRO A 357 21.39 -15.52 0.91
C PRO A 357 20.68 -14.21 0.57
N LEU A 358 20.50 -13.32 1.56
CA LEU A 358 19.88 -12.00 1.38
C LEU A 358 20.58 -11.16 0.30
N GLU A 359 21.89 -11.25 0.19
CA GLU A 359 22.70 -10.53 -0.81
C GLU A 359 22.33 -10.90 -2.24
N GLN A 360 21.91 -12.14 -2.46
CA GLN A 360 21.42 -12.58 -3.77
C GLN A 360 20.08 -11.94 -4.11
N LEU A 361 19.17 -11.83 -3.14
CA LEU A 361 17.89 -11.12 -3.30
C LEU A 361 18.12 -9.63 -3.56
N ARG A 362 19.04 -8.99 -2.83
CA ARG A 362 19.43 -7.58 -3.06
C ARG A 362 19.93 -7.37 -4.48
N ALA A 363 20.85 -8.21 -4.94
CA ALA A 363 21.37 -8.12 -6.30
C ALA A 363 20.28 -8.33 -7.37
N LYS A 364 19.26 -9.18 -7.10
CA LYS A 364 18.10 -9.36 -7.99
C LYS A 364 17.21 -8.12 -8.00
N ALA A 365 16.92 -7.55 -6.84
CA ALA A 365 16.12 -6.31 -6.71
C ALA A 365 16.78 -5.10 -7.41
N GLU A 366 18.10 -4.97 -7.31
CA GLU A 366 18.85 -3.90 -7.99
C GLU A 366 18.82 -3.99 -9.51
N ARG A 367 18.81 -5.23 -10.06
CA ARG A 367 18.71 -5.46 -11.51
C ARG A 367 17.31 -5.24 -12.07
N SER A 368 16.29 -5.31 -11.23
CA SER A 368 14.88 -5.19 -11.64
C SER A 368 14.12 -4.20 -10.74
N PRO A 369 14.49 -2.91 -10.74
CA PRO A 369 13.89 -1.94 -9.85
C PRO A 369 12.39 -1.80 -10.12
N GLY A 370 11.60 -1.78 -9.03
CA GLY A 370 10.14 -1.66 -9.09
C GLY A 370 9.38 -2.94 -9.42
N ARG A 371 10.07 -4.09 -9.50
CA ARG A 371 9.44 -5.42 -9.63
C ARG A 371 9.39 -6.13 -8.28
N ALA A 372 8.37 -6.95 -8.11
CA ALA A 372 8.35 -7.94 -7.06
C ALA A 372 9.53 -8.91 -7.24
N VAL A 373 10.20 -9.23 -6.15
CA VAL A 373 11.31 -10.17 -6.12
C VAL A 373 10.78 -11.48 -5.55
N GLU A 374 11.05 -12.60 -6.22
CA GLU A 374 10.81 -13.92 -5.61
C GLU A 374 11.55 -14.00 -4.29
N ILE A 375 10.87 -14.51 -3.27
CA ILE A 375 11.41 -14.71 -1.92
C ILE A 375 11.42 -16.20 -1.63
N PRO A 376 12.47 -16.95 -2.07
CA PRO A 376 12.57 -18.37 -1.80
C PRO A 376 12.69 -18.63 -0.31
N VAL A 377 11.78 -19.42 0.24
CA VAL A 377 11.76 -19.84 1.64
C VAL A 377 11.68 -21.35 1.73
N ALA A 378 12.20 -21.88 2.84
CA ALA A 378 12.07 -23.28 3.20
C ALA A 378 11.74 -23.44 4.69
N TRP A 379 11.15 -24.61 5.07
CA TRP A 379 10.74 -24.93 6.43
C TRP A 379 10.83 -26.42 6.73
#